data_c64c8dace50ec66fd3d5c2922e015b7b
#
_entry.id   c64c8dace50ec66fd3d5c2922e015b7b
#
_cell.length_a   1.000
_cell.length_b   1.000
_cell.length_c   1.000
_cell.angle_alpha   90.00
_cell.angle_beta   90.00
_cell.angle_gamma   90.00
#
_symmetry.space_group_name_H-M   'P 1'
#
loop_
_entity.id
_entity.type
_entity.pdbx_description
1 polymer ?
#
loop_
_entity_poly.entity_id
_entity_poly.type
_entity_poly.pdbx_seq_one_letter_code
_entity_poly.pdbx_strand_id
1 'polypeptide(L)'
;PELRIDRGERVFLHGPSGSGKTTLLGLIAGVLRPPPGSLHVLDQDVGALSSPGRDRLRASHIGYVFQMFNLIPYLNVRDNIALPVRINAERRGRMNGPLDDAVADAAAHLGIEELLDEKVTRLSVGQQQRVAAARALLGAPELIIADEPTSALDTDRRHAFLELLFRSVKEAGSTLLFVSHDLGLADDFDRSLSLNELNRVGG
;
A
#
# COMPACT_ATOMS: atom_id res chain seq x y z
N PRO A 1 10.28 10.84 -20.01
CA PRO A 1 10.83 11.08 -18.69
C PRO A 1 10.96 9.75 -17.96
N GLU A 2 12.01 9.59 -17.19
CA GLU A 2 12.21 8.44 -16.33
C GLU A 2 11.62 8.75 -14.95
N LEU A 3 10.71 7.89 -14.47
CA LEU A 3 10.22 7.95 -13.10
C LEU A 3 11.03 6.95 -12.27
N ARG A 4 11.77 7.47 -11.30
CA ARG A 4 12.51 6.67 -10.33
C ARG A 4 12.00 6.97 -8.92
N ILE A 5 11.80 5.93 -8.13
CA ILE A 5 11.47 6.00 -6.70
C ILE A 5 12.53 5.19 -5.97
N ASP A 6 13.21 5.83 -5.02
CA ASP A 6 14.28 5.19 -4.27
C ASP A 6 13.72 4.40 -3.07
N ARG A 7 14.48 3.43 -2.56
CA ARG A 7 14.06 2.62 -1.41
C ARG A 7 13.91 3.49 -0.16
N GLY A 8 12.81 3.28 0.55
CA GLY A 8 12.46 4.03 1.76
C GLY A 8 11.88 5.42 1.51
N GLU A 9 11.75 5.85 0.24
CA GLU A 9 11.16 7.13 -0.14
C GLU A 9 9.64 7.10 0.03
N ARG A 10 9.05 8.19 0.51
CA ARG A 10 7.61 8.42 0.56
C ARG A 10 7.25 9.39 -0.56
N VAL A 11 6.61 8.87 -1.59
CA VAL A 11 6.26 9.63 -2.80
C VAL A 11 4.77 9.89 -2.85
N PHE A 12 4.40 11.16 -3.00
CA PHE A 12 3.04 11.60 -3.25
C PHE A 12 2.80 11.69 -4.76
N LEU A 13 1.88 10.90 -5.29
CA LEU A 13 1.50 10.93 -6.70
C LEU A 13 0.12 11.56 -6.84
N HIS A 14 0.03 12.62 -7.62
CA HIS A 14 -1.23 13.29 -7.87
C HIS A 14 -1.54 13.47 -9.36
N GLY A 15 -2.80 13.75 -9.65
CA GLY A 15 -3.27 14.03 -11.00
C GLY A 15 -4.80 14.01 -11.06
N PRO A 16 -5.41 14.66 -12.04
CA PRO A 16 -6.86 14.71 -12.19
C PRO A 16 -7.46 13.33 -12.41
N SER A 17 -8.78 13.23 -12.28
CA SER A 17 -9.49 12.01 -12.66
C SER A 17 -9.22 11.68 -14.12
N GLY A 18 -9.00 10.40 -14.43
CA GLY A 18 -8.70 9.94 -15.80
C GLY A 18 -7.24 10.15 -16.26
N SER A 19 -6.34 10.71 -15.42
CA SER A 19 -4.92 10.91 -15.78
C SER A 19 -4.11 9.62 -15.93
N GLY A 20 -4.67 8.46 -15.58
CA GLY A 20 -3.98 7.17 -15.67
C GLY A 20 -3.38 6.66 -14.34
N LYS A 21 -3.69 7.29 -13.18
CA LYS A 21 -3.17 6.84 -11.87
C LYS A 21 -3.40 5.35 -11.64
N THR A 22 -4.63 4.88 -11.76
CA THR A 22 -4.99 3.47 -11.56
C THR A 22 -4.28 2.54 -12.56
N THR A 23 -4.08 3.00 -13.79
CA THR A 23 -3.31 2.25 -14.81
C THR A 23 -1.85 2.12 -14.38
N LEU A 24 -1.22 3.22 -13.96
CA LEU A 24 0.16 3.19 -13.46
C LEU A 24 0.31 2.28 -12.25
N LEU A 25 -0.59 2.39 -11.27
CA LEU A 25 -0.59 1.50 -10.10
C LEU A 25 -0.78 0.03 -10.49
N GLY A 26 -1.66 -0.25 -11.46
CA GLY A 26 -1.87 -1.59 -12.01
C GLY A 26 -0.64 -2.17 -12.70
N LEU A 27 0.14 -1.32 -13.38
CA LEU A 27 1.43 -1.71 -13.99
C LEU A 27 2.48 -1.99 -12.90
N ILE A 28 2.65 -1.09 -11.92
CA ILE A 28 3.60 -1.25 -10.80
C ILE A 28 3.28 -2.51 -9.99
N ALA A 29 2.00 -2.74 -9.69
CA ALA A 29 1.56 -3.94 -8.97
C ALA A 29 1.59 -5.21 -9.83
N GLY A 30 1.98 -5.15 -11.11
CA GLY A 30 2.03 -6.30 -12.01
C GLY A 30 0.65 -6.91 -12.35
N VAL A 31 -0.45 -6.19 -12.08
CA VAL A 31 -1.80 -6.57 -12.52
C VAL A 31 -1.92 -6.39 -14.04
N LEU A 32 -1.47 -5.24 -14.53
CA LEU A 32 -1.31 -4.96 -15.94
C LEU A 32 0.12 -5.30 -16.36
N ARG A 33 0.28 -5.79 -17.59
CA ARG A 33 1.60 -6.13 -18.12
C ARG A 33 2.16 -4.95 -18.92
N PRO A 34 3.27 -4.33 -18.49
CA PRO A 34 3.96 -3.30 -19.28
C PRO A 34 4.77 -3.96 -20.41
N PRO A 35 5.21 -3.18 -21.42
CA PRO A 35 6.21 -3.66 -22.38
C PRO A 35 7.50 -4.08 -21.65
N PRO A 36 8.20 -5.14 -22.11
CA PRO A 36 9.50 -5.52 -21.53
C PRO A 36 10.51 -4.37 -21.55
N GLY A 37 11.25 -4.21 -20.47
CA GLY A 37 12.25 -3.15 -20.33
C GLY A 37 11.70 -1.76 -19.97
N SER A 38 10.36 -1.58 -19.90
CA SER A 38 9.76 -0.27 -19.65
C SER A 38 9.48 0.03 -18.18
N LEU A 39 9.40 -0.99 -17.34
CA LEU A 39 9.10 -0.83 -15.90
C LEU A 39 9.87 -1.85 -15.07
N HIS A 40 10.66 -1.34 -14.12
CA HIS A 40 11.33 -2.15 -13.11
C HIS A 40 10.74 -1.86 -11.73
N VAL A 41 10.46 -2.92 -10.98
CA VAL A 41 10.01 -2.85 -9.58
C VAL A 41 10.93 -3.77 -8.78
N LEU A 42 11.62 -3.22 -7.77
CA LEU A 42 12.60 -3.95 -6.95
C LEU A 42 13.64 -4.68 -7.82
N ASP A 43 14.19 -3.96 -8.79
CA ASP A 43 15.19 -4.43 -9.76
C ASP A 43 14.70 -5.55 -10.72
N GLN A 44 13.39 -5.87 -10.74
CA GLN A 44 12.80 -6.85 -11.65
C GLN A 44 12.05 -6.15 -12.81
N ASP A 45 12.34 -6.53 -14.05
CA ASP A 45 11.59 -6.10 -15.23
C ASP A 45 10.18 -6.74 -15.22
N VAL A 46 9.17 -5.98 -14.82
CA VAL A 46 7.77 -6.44 -14.70
C VAL A 46 7.21 -6.94 -16.02
N GLY A 47 7.63 -6.33 -17.15
CA GLY A 47 7.18 -6.70 -18.50
C GLY A 47 7.74 -8.05 -18.95
N ALA A 48 8.93 -8.41 -18.49
CA ALA A 48 9.56 -9.70 -18.78
C ALA A 48 9.05 -10.84 -17.89
N LEU A 49 8.45 -10.53 -16.74
CA LEU A 49 7.91 -11.56 -15.84
C LEU A 49 6.74 -12.32 -16.49
N SER A 50 6.69 -13.62 -16.23
CA SER A 50 5.48 -14.45 -16.48
C SER A 50 4.32 -14.01 -15.56
N SER A 51 3.08 -14.44 -15.86
CA SER A 51 1.94 -14.14 -14.98
C SER A 51 2.16 -14.65 -13.55
N PRO A 52 2.58 -15.90 -13.30
CA PRO A 52 2.93 -16.35 -11.94
C PRO A 52 4.08 -15.54 -11.31
N GLY A 53 5.04 -15.03 -12.12
CA GLY A 53 6.12 -14.18 -11.64
C GLY A 53 5.61 -12.83 -11.12
N ARG A 54 4.71 -12.17 -11.86
CA ARG A 54 4.06 -10.93 -11.41
C ARG A 54 3.18 -11.15 -10.18
N ASP A 55 2.47 -12.29 -10.12
CA ASP A 55 1.67 -12.65 -8.94
C ASP A 55 2.56 -12.83 -7.70
N ARG A 56 3.73 -13.47 -7.86
CA ARG A 56 4.72 -13.61 -6.80
C ARG A 56 5.27 -12.26 -6.36
N LEU A 57 5.69 -11.40 -7.30
CA LEU A 57 6.17 -10.05 -7.01
C LEU A 57 5.14 -9.29 -6.16
N ARG A 58 3.89 -9.27 -6.60
CA ARG A 58 2.81 -8.59 -5.87
C ARG A 58 2.57 -9.19 -4.49
N ALA A 59 2.42 -10.50 -4.39
CA ALA A 59 2.09 -11.18 -3.14
C ALA A 59 3.21 -11.09 -2.10
N SER A 60 4.49 -11.15 -2.55
CA SER A 60 5.62 -11.16 -1.64
C SER A 60 6.10 -9.75 -1.27
N HIS A 61 6.11 -8.82 -2.22
CA HIS A 61 6.87 -7.57 -2.09
C HIS A 61 6.01 -6.31 -2.04
N ILE A 62 4.71 -6.40 -2.35
CA ILE A 62 3.83 -5.23 -2.42
C ILE A 62 2.71 -5.33 -1.40
N GLY A 63 2.57 -4.32 -0.55
CA GLY A 63 1.40 -4.09 0.27
C GLY A 63 0.49 -3.09 -0.45
N TYR A 64 -0.82 -3.36 -0.50
CA TYR A 64 -1.76 -2.49 -1.20
C TYR A 64 -2.90 -2.04 -0.27
N VAL A 65 -3.07 -0.73 -0.12
CA VAL A 65 -4.22 -0.09 0.53
C VAL A 65 -5.11 0.48 -0.57
N PHE A 66 -6.27 -0.13 -0.76
CA PHE A 66 -7.23 0.27 -1.78
C PHE A 66 -8.13 1.41 -1.28
N GLN A 67 -8.66 2.22 -2.18
CA GLN A 67 -9.62 3.28 -1.89
C GLN A 67 -10.86 2.77 -1.13
N MET A 68 -11.38 1.59 -1.48
CA MET A 68 -12.50 0.92 -0.82
C MET A 68 -12.05 -0.10 0.23
N PHE A 69 -10.80 -0.05 0.67
CA PHE A 69 -10.13 -0.93 1.64
C PHE A 69 -10.11 -2.41 1.29
N ASN A 70 -11.07 -2.92 0.56
CA ASN A 70 -11.22 -4.32 0.12
C ASN A 70 -11.00 -5.33 1.26
N LEU A 71 -11.58 -5.04 2.44
CA LEU A 71 -11.61 -5.97 3.56
C LEU A 71 -12.58 -7.11 3.26
N ILE A 72 -12.24 -8.30 3.73
CA ILE A 72 -13.07 -9.49 3.56
C ILE A 72 -14.17 -9.48 4.63
N PRO A 73 -15.45 -9.28 4.28
CA PRO A 73 -16.50 -8.92 5.23
C PRO A 73 -16.88 -10.04 6.20
N TYR A 74 -16.61 -11.30 5.87
CA TYR A 74 -16.89 -12.45 6.73
C TYR A 74 -15.73 -12.80 7.68
N LEU A 75 -14.55 -12.17 7.51
CA LEU A 75 -13.43 -12.28 8.43
C LEU A 75 -13.49 -11.20 9.51
N ASN A 76 -12.92 -11.51 10.68
CA ASN A 76 -12.65 -10.52 11.71
C ASN A 76 -11.41 -9.66 11.34
N VAL A 77 -11.05 -8.71 12.20
CA VAL A 77 -9.89 -7.82 12.00
C VAL A 77 -8.59 -8.62 11.95
N ARG A 78 -8.37 -9.52 12.92
CA ARG A 78 -7.19 -10.40 13.02
C ARG A 78 -6.95 -11.17 11.72
N ASP A 79 -7.98 -11.82 11.20
CA ASP A 79 -7.89 -12.64 10.01
C ASP A 79 -7.69 -11.81 8.73
N ASN A 80 -8.30 -10.62 8.65
CA ASN A 80 -8.03 -9.69 7.55
C ASN A 80 -6.57 -9.23 7.54
N ILE A 81 -6.00 -8.86 8.71
CA ILE A 81 -4.61 -8.45 8.84
C ILE A 81 -3.67 -9.63 8.48
N ALA A 82 -3.94 -10.82 8.99
CA ALA A 82 -3.10 -12.01 8.81
C ALA A 82 -3.10 -12.55 7.36
N LEU A 83 -4.09 -12.20 6.55
CA LEU A 83 -4.34 -12.82 5.25
C LEU A 83 -3.10 -12.87 4.33
N PRO A 84 -2.34 -11.78 4.11
CA PRO A 84 -1.20 -11.82 3.18
C PRO A 84 -0.14 -12.85 3.55
N VAL A 85 0.15 -13.01 4.83
CA VAL A 85 1.18 -13.94 5.32
C VAL A 85 0.67 -15.38 5.46
N ARG A 86 -0.65 -15.58 5.54
CA ARG A 86 -1.25 -16.92 5.50
C ARG A 86 -1.20 -17.54 4.11
N ILE A 87 -1.32 -16.73 3.07
CA ILE A 87 -1.33 -17.20 1.67
C ILE A 87 0.03 -17.10 0.97
N ASN A 88 1.02 -16.45 1.58
CA ASN A 88 2.36 -16.27 1.00
C ASN A 88 3.44 -16.64 2.00
N ALA A 89 4.12 -17.76 1.72
CA ALA A 89 5.17 -18.31 2.60
C ALA A 89 6.42 -17.43 2.66
N GLU A 90 6.78 -16.75 1.55
CA GLU A 90 7.94 -15.85 1.51
C GLU A 90 7.71 -14.64 2.42
N ARG A 91 6.52 -14.03 2.33
CA ARG A 91 6.14 -12.91 3.19
C ARG A 91 6.05 -13.32 4.66
N ARG A 92 5.54 -14.52 4.92
CA ARG A 92 5.54 -15.09 6.28
C ARG A 92 6.95 -15.33 6.81
N GLY A 93 7.89 -15.76 5.97
CA GLY A 93 9.28 -16.01 6.35
C GLY A 93 10.06 -14.76 6.79
N ARG A 94 9.56 -13.55 6.49
CA ARG A 94 10.17 -12.28 6.94
C ARG A 94 9.72 -11.87 8.34
N MET A 95 8.70 -12.55 8.87
CA MET A 95 8.21 -12.25 10.21
C MET A 95 9.11 -12.87 11.27
N ASN A 96 9.36 -12.12 12.32
CA ASN A 96 10.01 -12.59 13.53
C ASN A 96 8.93 -13.05 14.53
N GLY A 97 8.96 -14.33 14.92
CA GLY A 97 8.07 -14.87 15.94
C GLY A 97 6.69 -15.36 15.46
N PRO A 98 5.77 -15.60 16.41
CA PRO A 98 4.42 -16.10 16.12
C PRO A 98 3.57 -15.13 15.30
N LEU A 99 2.69 -15.67 14.48
CA LEU A 99 1.78 -14.87 13.63
C LEU A 99 0.87 -13.97 14.47
N ASP A 100 0.35 -14.49 15.58
CA ASP A 100 -0.61 -13.77 16.41
C ASP A 100 0.05 -12.54 17.08
N ASP A 101 1.31 -12.66 17.49
CA ASP A 101 2.07 -11.54 18.07
C ASP A 101 2.32 -10.46 16.99
N ALA A 102 2.74 -10.86 15.80
CA ALA A 102 2.97 -9.91 14.71
C ALA A 102 1.68 -9.21 14.25
N VAL A 103 0.54 -9.90 14.29
CA VAL A 103 -0.78 -9.30 14.00
C VAL A 103 -1.16 -8.31 15.11
N ALA A 104 -0.93 -8.67 16.38
CA ALA A 104 -1.20 -7.77 17.51
C ALA A 104 -0.33 -6.52 17.43
N ASP A 105 0.96 -6.66 17.16
CA ASP A 105 1.90 -5.54 17.00
C ASP A 105 1.48 -4.63 15.83
N ALA A 106 1.13 -5.20 14.66
CA ALA A 106 0.66 -4.42 13.52
C ALA A 106 -0.65 -3.66 13.82
N ALA A 107 -1.54 -4.27 14.61
CA ALA A 107 -2.78 -3.62 15.06
C ALA A 107 -2.50 -2.49 16.06
N ALA A 108 -1.60 -2.71 17.02
CA ALA A 108 -1.19 -1.70 18.01
C ALA A 108 -0.54 -0.47 17.37
N HIS A 109 0.36 -0.66 16.38
CA HIS A 109 0.96 0.44 15.62
C HIS A 109 -0.08 1.32 14.91
N LEU A 110 -1.24 0.77 14.57
CA LEU A 110 -2.36 1.50 13.95
C LEU A 110 -3.48 1.85 14.92
N GLY A 111 -3.32 1.57 16.24
CA GLY A 111 -4.28 1.90 17.28
C GLY A 111 -5.62 1.20 17.08
N ILE A 112 -5.61 -0.10 16.80
CA ILE A 112 -6.80 -0.96 16.59
C ILE A 112 -6.65 -2.33 17.26
N GLU A 113 -5.76 -2.48 18.24
CA GLU A 113 -5.49 -3.74 18.94
C GLU A 113 -6.72 -4.29 19.69
N GLU A 114 -7.55 -3.41 20.22
CA GLU A 114 -8.78 -3.80 20.92
C GLU A 114 -9.88 -4.31 19.98
N LEU A 115 -9.70 -4.15 18.67
CA LEU A 115 -10.69 -4.52 17.64
C LEU A 115 -10.39 -5.87 16.97
N LEU A 116 -9.32 -6.57 17.36
CA LEU A 116 -8.82 -7.76 16.64
C LEU A 116 -9.88 -8.85 16.43
N ASP A 117 -10.78 -9.04 17.38
CA ASP A 117 -11.83 -10.06 17.32
C ASP A 117 -13.16 -9.55 16.75
N GLU A 118 -13.24 -8.24 16.44
CA GLU A 118 -14.41 -7.64 15.85
C GLU A 118 -14.55 -7.97 14.36
N LYS A 119 -15.82 -8.04 13.89
CA LYS A 119 -16.10 -8.15 12.45
C LYS A 119 -15.82 -6.83 11.76
N VAL A 120 -15.11 -6.84 10.64
CA VAL A 120 -14.79 -5.61 9.89
C VAL A 120 -16.03 -4.82 9.43
N THR A 121 -17.18 -5.48 9.29
CA THR A 121 -18.45 -4.84 8.94
C THR A 121 -19.06 -3.97 10.05
N ARG A 122 -18.56 -4.08 11.29
CA ARG A 122 -19.00 -3.26 12.44
C ARG A 122 -18.11 -2.05 12.66
N LEU A 123 -17.01 -1.96 11.95
CA LEU A 123 -16.01 -0.91 12.12
C LEU A 123 -16.43 0.39 11.43
N SER A 124 -16.04 1.52 12.02
CA SER A 124 -16.10 2.81 11.33
C SER A 124 -15.18 2.82 10.11
N VAL A 125 -15.40 3.74 9.19
CA VAL A 125 -14.57 3.92 7.97
C VAL A 125 -13.08 4.09 8.33
N GLY A 126 -12.77 4.93 9.34
CA GLY A 126 -11.38 5.14 9.78
C GLY A 126 -10.74 3.88 10.41
N GLN A 127 -11.53 3.06 11.14
CA GLN A 127 -11.04 1.78 11.65
C GLN A 127 -10.80 0.78 10.52
N GLN A 128 -11.71 0.67 9.55
CA GLN A 128 -11.51 -0.18 8.37
C GLN A 128 -10.25 0.21 7.58
N GLN A 129 -9.99 1.50 7.44
CA GLN A 129 -8.80 2.02 6.80
C GLN A 129 -7.52 1.57 7.53
N ARG A 130 -7.50 1.68 8.87
CA ARG A 130 -6.36 1.23 9.69
C ARG A 130 -6.14 -0.28 9.59
N VAL A 131 -7.21 -1.08 9.55
CA VAL A 131 -7.12 -2.53 9.28
C VAL A 131 -6.51 -2.81 7.91
N ALA A 132 -6.91 -2.07 6.87
CA ALA A 132 -6.35 -2.22 5.53
C ALA A 132 -4.86 -1.85 5.48
N ALA A 133 -4.44 -0.83 6.22
CA ALA A 133 -3.04 -0.44 6.35
C ALA A 133 -2.22 -1.50 7.11
N ALA A 134 -2.73 -2.00 8.26
CA ALA A 134 -2.09 -3.09 9.01
C ALA A 134 -1.90 -4.34 8.13
N ARG A 135 -2.94 -4.73 7.39
CA ARG A 135 -2.89 -5.84 6.42
C ARG A 135 -1.83 -5.59 5.34
N ALA A 136 -1.75 -4.39 4.80
CA ALA A 136 -0.78 -4.06 3.76
C ALA A 136 0.66 -4.15 4.27
N LEU A 137 0.92 -3.75 5.49
CA LEU A 137 2.25 -3.68 6.12
C LEU A 137 2.73 -5.01 6.70
N LEU A 138 1.82 -5.93 7.09
CA LEU A 138 2.19 -7.18 7.75
C LEU A 138 3.15 -8.00 6.89
N GLY A 139 4.26 -8.44 7.48
CA GLY A 139 5.34 -9.15 6.79
C GLY A 139 6.28 -8.24 6.01
N ALA A 140 6.31 -6.95 6.35
CA ALA A 140 7.26 -5.94 5.88
C ALA A 140 7.55 -5.99 4.36
N PRO A 141 6.53 -5.73 3.50
CA PRO A 141 6.77 -5.65 2.06
C PRO A 141 7.63 -4.43 1.73
N GLU A 142 8.44 -4.52 0.70
CA GLU A 142 9.38 -3.46 0.31
C GLU A 142 8.68 -2.23 -0.29
N LEU A 143 7.49 -2.42 -0.88
CA LEU A 143 6.69 -1.34 -1.47
C LEU A 143 5.27 -1.35 -0.91
N ILE A 144 4.83 -0.20 -0.41
CA ILE A 144 3.42 0.06 -0.07
C ILE A 144 2.83 0.97 -1.15
N ILE A 145 1.72 0.54 -1.73
CA ILE A 145 0.89 1.36 -2.61
C ILE A 145 -0.38 1.72 -1.85
N ALA A 146 -0.67 3.01 -1.73
CA ALA A 146 -1.87 3.52 -1.08
C ALA A 146 -2.67 4.36 -2.09
N ASP A 147 -3.78 3.80 -2.59
CA ASP A 147 -4.61 4.40 -3.64
C ASP A 147 -5.81 5.12 -3.01
N GLU A 148 -5.75 6.46 -2.95
CA GLU A 148 -6.76 7.36 -2.38
C GLU A 148 -7.24 6.92 -0.97
N PRO A 149 -6.34 6.49 -0.06
CA PRO A 149 -6.77 5.81 1.17
C PRO A 149 -7.49 6.74 2.13
N THR A 150 -7.32 8.06 2.00
CA THR A 150 -7.87 9.07 2.92
C THR A 150 -9.09 9.81 2.37
N SER A 151 -9.61 9.41 1.19
CA SER A 151 -10.70 10.11 0.50
C SER A 151 -12.01 10.19 1.28
N ALA A 152 -12.25 9.28 2.22
CA ALA A 152 -13.45 9.21 3.05
C ALA A 152 -13.29 9.82 4.46
N LEU A 153 -12.14 10.47 4.76
CA LEU A 153 -11.84 11.04 6.07
C LEU A 153 -11.95 12.56 6.08
N ASP A 154 -12.36 13.10 7.24
CA ASP A 154 -12.18 14.51 7.56
C ASP A 154 -10.69 14.85 7.77
N THR A 155 -10.37 16.15 7.80
CA THR A 155 -8.99 16.64 7.85
C THR A 155 -8.23 16.13 9.08
N ASP A 156 -8.81 16.17 10.28
CA ASP A 156 -8.13 15.79 11.52
C ASP A 156 -7.80 14.29 11.53
N ARG A 157 -8.76 13.45 11.13
CA ARG A 157 -8.58 12.00 11.04
C ARG A 157 -7.58 11.61 9.96
N ARG A 158 -7.50 12.38 8.88
CA ARG A 158 -6.56 12.19 7.78
C ARG A 158 -5.12 12.36 8.25
N HIS A 159 -4.80 13.47 8.94
CA HIS A 159 -3.46 13.70 9.50
C HIS A 159 -3.08 12.63 10.52
N ALA A 160 -3.97 12.31 11.46
CA ALA A 160 -3.73 11.23 12.43
C ALA A 160 -3.45 9.87 11.77
N PHE A 161 -4.15 9.55 10.67
CA PHE A 161 -3.88 8.32 9.91
C PHE A 161 -2.53 8.37 9.21
N LEU A 162 -2.16 9.50 8.58
CA LEU A 162 -0.87 9.64 7.89
C LEU A 162 0.31 9.51 8.84
N GLU A 163 0.23 10.08 10.04
CA GLU A 163 1.26 9.93 11.07
C GLU A 163 1.49 8.45 11.43
N LEU A 164 0.40 7.70 11.66
CA LEU A 164 0.48 6.27 11.94
C LEU A 164 1.06 5.49 10.75
N LEU A 165 0.59 5.77 9.53
CA LEU A 165 1.05 5.12 8.31
C LEU A 165 2.56 5.37 8.09
N PHE A 166 3.01 6.62 8.20
CA PHE A 166 4.42 6.98 7.99
C PHE A 166 5.34 6.33 9.01
N ARG A 167 4.93 6.30 10.29
CA ARG A 167 5.66 5.59 11.33
C ARG A 167 5.80 4.11 10.98
N SER A 168 4.69 3.45 10.67
CA SER A 168 4.67 2.02 10.37
C SER A 168 5.47 1.67 9.09
N VAL A 169 5.39 2.51 8.05
CA VAL A 169 6.19 2.38 6.81
C VAL A 169 7.69 2.50 7.11
N LYS A 170 8.07 3.47 7.95
CA LYS A 170 9.48 3.69 8.35
C LYS A 170 10.00 2.51 9.17
N GLU A 171 9.23 2.02 10.13
CA GLU A 171 9.61 0.86 10.96
C GLU A 171 9.73 -0.42 10.15
N ALA A 172 8.87 -0.60 9.15
CA ALA A 172 8.95 -1.72 8.21
C ALA A 172 10.10 -1.59 7.18
N GLY A 173 10.74 -0.42 7.06
CA GLY A 173 11.74 -0.13 6.03
C GLY A 173 11.16 -0.12 4.62
N SER A 174 9.86 0.13 4.48
CA SER A 174 9.15 0.10 3.20
C SER A 174 9.25 1.43 2.45
N THR A 175 9.14 1.38 1.13
CA THR A 175 8.89 2.53 0.26
C THR A 175 7.39 2.78 0.19
N LEU A 176 6.95 4.03 0.17
CA LEU A 176 5.54 4.39 0.07
C LEU A 176 5.25 5.16 -1.22
N LEU A 177 4.36 4.63 -2.05
CA LEU A 177 3.71 5.34 -3.14
C LEU A 177 2.26 5.65 -2.74
N PHE A 178 2.02 6.91 -2.41
CA PHE A 178 0.72 7.38 -1.96
C PHE A 178 0.05 8.19 -3.07
N VAL A 179 -1.15 7.80 -3.44
CA VAL A 179 -1.92 8.46 -4.49
C VAL A 179 -3.08 9.22 -3.87
N SER A 180 -3.17 10.52 -4.16
CA SER A 180 -4.31 11.33 -3.77
C SER A 180 -4.53 12.49 -4.74
N HIS A 181 -5.74 13.03 -4.74
CA HIS A 181 -6.08 14.27 -5.42
C HIS A 181 -6.01 15.50 -4.48
N ASP A 182 -5.83 15.28 -3.17
CA ASP A 182 -5.72 16.35 -2.18
C ASP A 182 -4.29 16.84 -2.06
N LEU A 183 -3.98 17.92 -2.77
CA LEU A 183 -2.65 18.52 -2.79
C LEU A 183 -2.20 19.08 -1.43
N GLY A 184 -3.14 19.31 -0.49
CA GLY A 184 -2.80 19.77 0.87
C GLY A 184 -1.94 18.77 1.66
N LEU A 185 -1.83 17.51 1.18
CA LEU A 185 -0.99 16.49 1.80
C LEU A 185 0.42 16.41 1.22
N ALA A 186 0.70 17.10 0.10
CA ALA A 186 1.93 16.93 -0.65
C ALA A 186 3.20 17.24 0.16
N ASP A 187 3.12 18.24 1.06
CA ASP A 187 4.23 18.70 1.88
C ASP A 187 4.63 17.71 3.00
N ASP A 188 3.79 16.71 3.30
CA ASP A 188 4.07 15.66 4.27
C ASP A 188 4.98 14.54 3.71
N PHE A 189 5.24 14.55 2.40
CA PHE A 189 6.00 13.53 1.69
C PHE A 189 7.40 14.03 1.30
N ASP A 190 8.30 13.08 1.05
CA ASP A 190 9.68 13.39 0.66
C ASP A 190 9.73 13.98 -0.75
N ARG A 191 8.76 13.60 -1.62
CA ARG A 191 8.62 14.10 -2.99
C ARG A 191 7.18 14.02 -3.46
N SER A 192 6.76 15.06 -4.22
CA SER A 192 5.47 15.09 -4.93
C SER A 192 5.69 14.96 -6.44
N LEU A 193 4.84 14.17 -7.09
CA LEU A 193 4.88 13.88 -8.53
C LEU A 193 3.53 14.14 -9.18
N SER A 194 3.52 14.93 -10.24
CA SER A 194 2.34 15.15 -11.07
C SER A 194 2.31 14.16 -12.24
N LEU A 195 1.29 13.30 -12.29
CA LEU A 195 1.17 12.35 -13.40
C LEU A 195 0.95 13.05 -14.76
N ASN A 196 0.35 14.24 -14.76
CA ASN A 196 0.22 15.04 -15.99
C ASN A 196 1.57 15.50 -16.53
N GLU A 197 2.51 15.86 -15.67
CA GLU A 197 3.86 16.24 -16.09
C GLU A 197 4.63 15.05 -16.63
N LEU A 198 4.48 13.89 -16.00
CA LEU A 198 5.06 12.64 -16.48
C LEU A 198 4.53 12.24 -17.87
N ASN A 199 3.24 12.49 -18.16
CA ASN A 199 2.62 12.15 -19.44
C ASN A 199 2.94 13.16 -20.57
N ARG A 200 3.27 14.43 -20.26
CA ARG A 200 3.52 15.48 -21.26
C ARG A 200 4.86 15.37 -22.00
N VAL A 201 5.80 14.60 -21.51
CA VAL A 201 7.14 14.51 -22.08
C VAL A 201 7.26 13.35 -23.11
N GLY A 202 6.15 12.67 -23.42
CA GLY A 202 6.07 11.57 -24.41
C GLY A 202 5.31 11.92 -25.69
N GLY A 203 5.07 13.22 -25.95
CA GLY A 203 4.42 13.72 -27.17
C GLY A 203 5.39 14.37 -28.13
#